data_cee5ae61299aed260f2b23a4ba82f49c
#
_entry.id   cee5ae61299aed260f2b23a4ba82f49c
#
_cell.length_a   1.000
_cell.length_b   1.000
_cell.length_c   1.000
_cell.angle_alpha   90.00
_cell.angle_beta   90.00
_cell.angle_gamma   90.00
#
_symmetry.space_group_name_H-M   'P 1'
#
loop_
_entity.id
_entity.type
_entity.pdbx_description
1 polymer ?
#
loop_
_entity_poly.entity_id
_entity_poly.type
_entity_poly.pdbx_seq_one_letter_code
_entity_poly.pdbx_strand_id
1 'polypeptide(L)'
;MATTTQAAAALKAATVQATPRQAFHQDATDMAVTLAGQEYTLPVFGFSTGSEGWRADLKVAVRVGDATHICQATVQVVVGGSKRWA
;
A
#
# COMPACT_ATOMS: atom_id res chain seq x y z
N MET A 1 -12.86 -2.58 -12.13
CA MET A 1 -13.28 -2.83 -12.06
C MET A 1 -13.58 -2.57 -11.68
N ALA A 2 -13.43 -2.55 -11.34
CA ALA A 2 -13.83 -2.70 -11.00
C ALA A 2 -14.07 -2.40 -10.37
N THR A 3 -14.23 -2.50 -10.16
CA THR A 3 -14.72 -2.61 -9.70
C THR A 3 -14.97 -2.14 -9.09
N THR A 4 -15.03 -2.14 -9.00
CA THR A 4 -15.58 -2.10 -8.65
C THR A 4 -15.95 -1.55 -8.27
N THR A 5 -16.01 -1.56 -8.23
CA THR A 5 -16.64 -1.53 -8.10
C THR A 5 -17.19 -1.17 -7.91
N GLN A 6 -17.53 -1.29 -7.83
CA GLN A 6 -18.19 -1.45 -7.69
C GLN A 6 -18.56 -1.35 -7.13
N ALA A 7 -18.72 -1.51 -6.95
CA ALA A 7 -19.18 -1.86 -6.46
C ALA A 7 -19.40 -1.52 -5.66
N ALA A 8 -19.32 -1.50 -5.57
CA ALA A 8 -19.68 -1.60 -5.02
C ALA A 8 -20.23 -1.05 -4.58
N ALA A 9 -20.57 -1.06 -4.70
CA ALA A 9 -21.23 -1.03 -4.45
C ALA A 9 -21.86 -1.01 -4.15
N ALA A 10 -22.26 -1.36 -4.26
CA ALA A 10 -22.86 -1.73 -3.94
C ALA A 10 -23.01 -2.18 -3.26
N LEU A 11 -23.07 -2.44 -2.81
CA LEU A 11 -23.22 -2.93 -2.19
C LEU A 11 -23.49 -2.81 -1.36
N LYS A 12 -23.73 -2.82 -1.17
CA LYS A 12 -23.99 -2.67 -0.39
C LYS A 12 -24.82 -2.48 0.21
N ALA A 13 -25.18 -2.85 0.22
CA ALA A 13 -26.04 -2.79 0.73
C ALA A 13 -26.66 -2.55 1.96
N ALA A 14 -27.45 -2.30 2.13
CA ALA A 14 -28.25 -1.96 3.09
C ALA A 14 -27.90 -2.28 4.44
N THR A 15 -27.19 -2.95 4.62
CA THR A 15 -26.80 -3.35 5.87
C THR A 15 -25.79 -2.43 6.38
N VAL A 16 -25.22 -2.68 7.48
CA VAL A 16 -24.16 -1.90 8.03
C VAL A 16 -23.02 -1.93 7.06
N GLN A 17 -22.65 -0.78 6.57
CA GLN A 17 -21.53 -0.68 5.67
C GLN A 17 -20.25 -0.53 6.45
N ALA A 18 -19.20 -1.12 5.95
CA ALA A 18 -17.88 -0.95 6.56
C ALA A 18 -17.46 0.51 6.42
N THR A 19 -16.78 1.03 7.43
CA THR A 19 -16.15 2.33 7.31
C THR A 19 -15.03 2.23 6.28
N PRO A 20 -14.56 3.35 5.73
CA PRO A 20 -13.44 3.29 4.79
C PRO A 20 -12.22 2.56 5.36
N ARG A 21 -11.90 2.76 6.63
CA ARG A 21 -10.78 2.08 7.27
C ARG A 21 -11.01 0.58 7.34
N GLN A 22 -12.22 0.16 7.72
CA GLN A 22 -12.55 -1.26 7.78
C GLN A 22 -12.47 -1.90 6.39
N ALA A 23 -13.02 -1.22 5.39
CA ALA A 23 -12.98 -1.72 4.03
C ALA A 23 -11.53 -1.85 3.54
N PHE A 24 -10.70 -0.87 3.84
CA PHE A 24 -9.29 -0.95 3.46
C PHE A 24 -8.62 -2.16 4.11
N HIS A 25 -8.83 -2.36 5.41
CA HIS A 25 -8.19 -3.48 6.10
C HIS A 25 -8.68 -4.83 5.60
N GLN A 26 -9.93 -4.90 5.14
CA GLN A 26 -10.46 -6.13 4.61
C GLN A 26 -9.95 -6.46 3.22
N ASP A 27 -9.77 -5.45 2.39
CA ASP A 27 -9.53 -5.66 0.97
C ASP A 27 -8.12 -5.35 0.50
N ALA A 28 -7.34 -4.62 1.28
CA ALA A 28 -6.00 -4.25 0.85
C ALA A 28 -5.07 -5.46 0.83
N THR A 29 -4.29 -5.55 -0.21
CA THR A 29 -3.30 -6.60 -0.36
C THR A 29 -1.92 -5.96 -0.49
N ASP A 30 -0.88 -6.77 -0.39
CA ASP A 30 0.48 -6.29 -0.54
C ASP A 30 0.66 -5.63 -1.90
N MET A 31 1.52 -4.63 -1.94
CA MET A 31 1.76 -3.87 -3.17
C MET A 31 3.10 -4.27 -3.76
N ALA A 32 3.11 -4.53 -5.07
CA ALA A 32 4.36 -4.79 -5.77
C ALA A 32 4.93 -3.47 -6.28
N VAL A 33 6.22 -3.27 -6.06
CA VAL A 33 6.92 -2.09 -6.56
C VAL A 33 8.22 -2.55 -7.22
N THR A 34 8.70 -1.76 -8.16
CA THR A 34 9.94 -2.06 -8.86
C THR A 34 10.94 -0.95 -8.57
N LEU A 35 12.11 -1.33 -8.09
CA LEU A 35 13.21 -0.42 -7.80
C LEU A 35 14.47 -0.97 -8.42
N ALA A 36 15.18 -0.14 -9.17
CA ALA A 36 16.44 -0.53 -9.80
C ALA A 36 16.31 -1.84 -10.57
N GLY A 37 15.18 -2.03 -11.24
CA GLY A 37 14.94 -3.19 -12.07
C GLY A 37 14.51 -4.45 -11.35
N GLN A 38 14.32 -4.40 -10.03
CA GLN A 38 13.89 -5.56 -9.26
C GLN A 38 12.56 -5.30 -8.59
N GLU A 39 11.77 -6.36 -8.46
CA GLU A 39 10.45 -6.26 -7.87
C GLU A 39 10.52 -6.56 -6.37
N TYR A 40 9.84 -5.76 -5.60
CA TYR A 40 9.73 -5.91 -4.15
C TYR A 40 8.28 -5.85 -3.74
N THR A 41 7.97 -6.41 -2.59
CA THR A 41 6.61 -6.44 -2.06
C THR A 41 6.55 -5.59 -0.81
N LEU A 42 5.59 -4.66 -0.78
CA LEU A 42 5.34 -3.82 0.39
C LEU A 42 4.10 -4.35 1.10
N PRO A 43 4.22 -4.74 2.36
CA PRO A 43 3.04 -5.14 3.11
C PRO A 43 2.17 -3.95 3.47
N VAL A 44 0.90 -4.22 3.72
CA VAL A 44 -0.02 -3.23 4.23
C VAL A 44 0.47 -2.77 5.59
N PHE A 45 0.39 -1.47 5.85
CA PHE A 45 0.97 -0.89 7.04
C PHE A 45 0.10 0.22 7.60
N GLY A 46 -0.11 0.21 8.93
CA GLY A 46 -0.80 1.31 9.60
C GLY A 46 0.22 2.23 10.25
N PHE A 47 0.18 3.49 9.87
CA PHE A 47 1.15 4.48 10.35
C PHE A 47 0.72 5.04 11.70
N SER A 48 1.70 5.44 12.50
CA SER A 48 1.42 5.98 13.83
C SER A 48 0.60 7.27 13.78
N THR A 49 0.61 7.95 12.64
CA THR A 49 -0.21 9.15 12.44
C THR A 49 -1.68 8.85 12.22
N GLY A 50 -2.03 7.57 12.07
CA GLY A 50 -3.40 7.16 11.76
C GLY A 50 -3.66 6.96 10.28
N SER A 51 -2.67 7.19 9.43
CA SER A 51 -2.80 6.94 8.00
C SER A 51 -2.66 5.46 7.70
N GLU A 52 -3.22 5.04 6.58
CA GLU A 52 -3.11 3.68 6.09
C GLU A 52 -2.32 3.65 4.79
N GLY A 53 -1.70 2.53 4.53
CA GLY A 53 -0.94 2.40 3.29
C GLY A 53 -0.07 1.18 3.28
N TRP A 54 1.11 1.31 2.73
CA TRP A 54 2.09 0.24 2.60
C TRP A 54 3.47 0.77 2.97
N ARG A 55 4.30 -0.08 3.55
CA ARG A 55 5.65 0.34 3.91
C ARG A 55 6.57 -0.86 4.01
N ALA A 56 7.81 -0.68 3.58
CA ALA A 56 8.84 -1.67 3.78
C ALA A 56 10.21 -1.03 3.81
N ASP A 57 11.12 -1.65 4.57
CA ASP A 57 12.53 -1.33 4.56
C ASP A 57 13.21 -2.41 3.72
N LEU A 58 13.94 -1.99 2.71
CA LEU A 58 14.46 -2.89 1.69
C LEU A 58 15.95 -2.71 1.52
N LYS A 59 16.61 -3.78 1.06
CA LYS A 59 17.97 -3.70 0.57
C LYS A 59 17.91 -3.76 -0.94
N VAL A 60 18.47 -2.75 -1.59
CA VAL A 60 18.38 -2.61 -3.04
C VAL A 60 19.79 -2.54 -3.62
N ALA A 61 20.09 -3.41 -4.57
CA ALA A 61 21.37 -3.38 -5.24
C ALA A 61 21.31 -2.36 -6.38
N VAL A 62 22.17 -1.36 -6.34
CA VAL A 62 22.18 -0.29 -7.35
C VAL A 62 23.54 -0.26 -8.01
N ARG A 63 23.55 -0.32 -9.33
CA ARG A 63 24.79 -0.28 -10.08
C ARG A 63 25.13 1.15 -10.43
N VAL A 64 26.36 1.54 -10.10
CA VAL A 64 26.87 2.85 -10.45
C VAL A 64 28.22 2.64 -11.12
N GLY A 65 28.28 2.86 -12.43
CA GLY A 65 29.47 2.55 -13.20
C GLY A 65 29.74 1.05 -13.13
N ASP A 66 30.92 0.67 -12.69
CA ASP A 66 31.30 -0.74 -12.57
C ASP A 66 31.08 -1.30 -11.17
N ALA A 67 30.58 -0.49 -10.25
CA ALA A 67 30.37 -0.92 -8.88
C ALA A 67 28.91 -1.15 -8.58
N THR A 68 28.65 -2.16 -7.75
CA THR A 68 27.29 -2.43 -7.26
C THR A 68 27.26 -2.06 -5.79
N HIS A 69 26.30 -1.23 -5.41
CA HIS A 69 26.13 -0.79 -4.04
C HIS A 69 24.86 -1.39 -3.47
N ILE A 70 24.97 -1.90 -2.24
CA ILE A 70 23.78 -2.36 -1.53
C ILE A 70 23.25 -1.19 -0.74
N CYS A 71 22.08 -0.73 -1.12
CA CYS A 71 21.49 0.48 -0.56
C CYS A 71 20.34 0.12 0.38
N GLN A 72 20.18 0.92 1.41
CA GLN A 72 19.03 0.82 2.29
C GLN A 72 17.95 1.73 1.72
N ALA A 73 16.78 1.18 1.49
CA ALA A 73 15.64 1.95 0.98
C ALA A 73 14.47 1.81 1.93
N THR A 74 13.81 2.91 2.21
CA THR A 74 12.55 2.91 2.93
C THR A 74 11.49 3.40 1.97
N VAL A 75 10.48 2.59 1.73
CA VAL A 75 9.42 2.93 0.78
C VAL A 75 8.11 3.03 1.54
N GLN A 76 7.45 4.16 1.39
CA GLN A 76 6.15 4.40 2.01
C GLN A 76 5.17 4.85 0.94
N VAL A 77 4.01 4.21 0.92
CA VAL A 77 2.91 4.62 0.05
C VAL A 77 1.73 4.87 0.97
N VAL A 78 1.27 6.09 1.04
CA VAL A 78 0.24 6.49 1.99
C VAL A 78 -1.03 6.86 1.24
N VAL A 79 -2.15 6.29 1.68
CA VAL A 79 -3.44 6.63 1.06
C VAL A 79 -3.81 8.04 1.49
N GLY A 80 -3.99 8.93 0.51
CA GLY A 80 -4.28 10.33 0.79
C GLY A 80 -5.55 10.47 1.61
N GLY A 81 -5.48 11.24 2.70
CA GLY A 81 -6.63 11.49 3.55
C GLY A 81 -6.99 10.36 4.49
N SER A 82 -6.26 9.25 4.46
CA SER A 82 -6.67 8.06 5.23
C SER A 82 -6.62 8.27 6.74
N LYS A 83 -5.81 9.20 7.21
CA LYS A 83 -5.76 9.44 8.66
C LYS A 83 -7.09 10.01 9.20
N ARG A 84 -7.95 10.49 8.30
CA ARG A 84 -9.26 11.02 8.70
C ARG A 84 -10.37 9.99 8.60
N TRP A 85 -10.04 8.79 8.20
CA TRP A 85 -11.04 7.72 8.07
C TRP A 85 -11.58 7.32 9.43
N ALA A 86 -12.85 7.05 9.43
CA ALA A 86 -13.50 6.50 10.62
C ALA A 86 -13.11 5.05 10.85
#